data_eac21dd45ce719c51ec1092b68cabed7
#
_entry.id   eac21dd45ce719c51ec1092b68cabed7
#
_cell.length_a   1.000
_cell.length_b   1.000
_cell.length_c   1.000
_cell.angle_alpha   90.00
_cell.angle_beta   90.00
_cell.angle_gamma   90.00
#
_symmetry.space_group_name_H-M   'P 1'
#
loop_
_entity.id
_entity.type
_entity.pdbx_description
1 polymer ?
#
loop_
_entity_poly.entity_id
_entity_poly.type
_entity_poly.pdbx_seq_one_letter_code
_entity_poly.pdbx_strand_id
1 'polypeptide(L)'
;MMAAVPADLPRPDFDRLKGFIRTETGIDLPESNVRTVRHFLLERMGALGCNLTGYLRRIRSDPAEYDRFIDVVTINETYFFREERHFGVLASRFFPNLPDGDPIWFWSAACATGEEAVSLAAMAADFLKGGGRRFSVLATDVNRRSLEIFREGVYSANAFRRDGARFHHLLDPHLEGDGPRRRLDASL
;
A
#
# COMPACT_ATOMS: atom_id res chain seq x y z
N MET A 1 -19.03 -34.96 -4.96
CA MET A 1 -20.24 -34.12 -5.04
C MET A 1 -19.77 -32.67 -4.84
N MET A 2 -19.72 -31.88 -5.92
CA MET A 2 -19.35 -30.47 -5.82
C MET A 2 -20.47 -29.74 -5.06
N ALA A 3 -20.09 -29.06 -3.97
CA ALA A 3 -21.03 -28.21 -3.25
C ALA A 3 -21.46 -27.07 -4.19
N ALA A 4 -22.76 -26.85 -4.32
CA ALA A 4 -23.29 -25.74 -5.10
C ALA A 4 -22.81 -24.45 -4.46
N VAL A 5 -22.16 -23.58 -5.27
CA VAL A 5 -21.77 -22.26 -4.82
C VAL A 5 -23.04 -21.43 -4.64
N PRO A 6 -23.29 -20.84 -3.46
CA PRO A 6 -24.48 -20.03 -3.26
C PRO A 6 -24.44 -18.79 -4.16
N ALA A 7 -25.59 -18.35 -4.64
CA ALA A 7 -25.72 -17.13 -5.46
C ALA A 7 -25.35 -15.86 -4.68
N ASP A 8 -25.39 -15.91 -3.36
CA ASP A 8 -24.95 -14.85 -2.45
C ASP A 8 -24.38 -15.47 -1.16
N LEU A 9 -23.55 -14.70 -0.44
CA LEU A 9 -23.01 -15.11 0.86
C LEU A 9 -24.04 -14.77 1.96
N PRO A 10 -24.58 -15.77 2.69
CA PRO A 10 -25.50 -15.52 3.79
C PRO A 10 -24.88 -14.59 4.85
N ARG A 11 -25.71 -13.77 5.51
CA ARG A 11 -25.25 -12.81 6.52
C ARG A 11 -24.36 -13.42 7.61
N PRO A 12 -24.66 -14.60 8.19
CA PRO A 12 -23.79 -15.24 9.18
C PRO A 12 -22.41 -15.60 8.62
N ASP A 13 -22.33 -16.05 7.37
CA ASP A 13 -21.07 -16.36 6.71
C ASP A 13 -20.27 -15.08 6.44
N PHE A 14 -20.95 -14.00 6.10
CA PHE A 14 -20.30 -12.70 5.90
C PHE A 14 -19.76 -12.12 7.22
N ASP A 15 -20.49 -12.22 8.33
CA ASP A 15 -20.03 -11.80 9.65
C ASP A 15 -18.81 -12.63 10.11
N ARG A 16 -18.84 -13.93 9.84
CA ARG A 16 -17.69 -14.82 10.08
C ARG A 16 -16.48 -14.44 9.24
N LEU A 17 -16.69 -14.06 7.99
CA LEU A 17 -15.63 -13.55 7.12
C LEU A 17 -15.02 -12.25 7.65
N LYS A 18 -15.84 -11.27 8.06
CA LYS A 18 -15.35 -10.02 8.68
C LYS A 18 -14.48 -10.32 9.90
N GLY A 19 -14.94 -11.24 10.76
CA GLY A 19 -14.15 -11.70 11.91
C GLY A 19 -12.82 -12.33 11.53
N PHE A 20 -12.80 -13.14 10.46
CA PHE A 20 -11.58 -13.73 9.92
C PHE A 20 -10.63 -12.67 9.40
N ILE A 21 -11.10 -11.73 8.57
CA ILE A 21 -10.28 -10.62 8.04
C ILE A 21 -9.63 -9.86 9.20
N ARG A 22 -10.42 -9.45 10.18
CA ARG A 22 -9.93 -8.72 11.36
C ARG A 22 -8.86 -9.50 12.13
N THR A 23 -9.07 -10.81 12.30
CA THR A 23 -8.12 -11.66 13.04
C THR A 23 -6.80 -11.85 12.29
N GLU A 24 -6.86 -12.07 10.97
CA GLU A 24 -5.67 -12.34 10.16
C GLU A 24 -4.88 -11.08 9.79
N THR A 25 -5.55 -9.93 9.65
CA THR A 25 -4.95 -8.72 9.09
C THR A 25 -5.01 -7.50 9.99
N GLY A 26 -5.85 -7.52 11.03
CA GLY A 26 -6.17 -6.33 11.82
C GLY A 26 -7.11 -5.32 11.12
N ILE A 27 -7.54 -5.60 9.88
CA ILE A 27 -8.37 -4.69 9.08
C ILE A 27 -9.84 -4.88 9.43
N ASP A 28 -10.54 -3.80 9.76
CA ASP A 28 -11.99 -3.76 9.75
C ASP A 28 -12.44 -3.44 8.32
N LEU A 29 -13.10 -4.43 7.67
CA LEU A 29 -13.52 -4.31 6.27
C LEU A 29 -14.49 -3.14 6.09
N PRO A 30 -14.10 -2.07 5.34
CA PRO A 30 -14.97 -0.91 5.15
C PRO A 30 -16.13 -1.23 4.20
N GLU A 31 -17.26 -0.55 4.39
CA GLU A 31 -18.48 -0.76 3.61
C GLU A 31 -18.25 -0.57 2.09
N SER A 32 -17.36 0.34 1.71
CA SER A 32 -16.98 0.55 0.31
C SER A 32 -16.38 -0.68 -0.35
N ASN A 33 -15.71 -1.56 0.41
CA ASN A 33 -15.03 -2.74 -0.12
C ASN A 33 -15.83 -4.05 0.03
N VAL A 34 -16.93 -4.01 0.76
CA VAL A 34 -17.79 -5.19 1.04
C VAL A 34 -18.20 -5.90 -0.25
N ARG A 35 -18.67 -5.17 -1.25
CA ARG A 35 -19.14 -5.74 -2.51
C ARG A 35 -18.02 -6.43 -3.28
N THR A 36 -16.85 -5.83 -3.33
CA THR A 36 -15.66 -6.36 -4.02
C THR A 36 -15.21 -7.67 -3.38
N VAL A 37 -15.05 -7.66 -2.05
CA VAL A 37 -14.63 -8.83 -1.29
C VAL A 37 -15.65 -9.97 -1.41
N ARG A 38 -16.95 -9.67 -1.34
CA ARG A 38 -18.03 -10.67 -1.52
C ARG A 38 -17.98 -11.32 -2.90
N HIS A 39 -17.85 -10.51 -3.96
CA HIS A 39 -17.76 -10.99 -5.34
C HIS A 39 -16.55 -11.91 -5.52
N PHE A 40 -15.40 -11.47 -5.10
CA PHE A 40 -14.16 -12.25 -5.13
C PHE A 40 -14.31 -13.62 -4.43
N LEU A 41 -14.91 -13.64 -3.25
CA LEU A 41 -15.11 -14.88 -2.50
C LEU A 41 -16.01 -15.88 -3.22
N LEU A 42 -17.13 -15.40 -3.76
CA LEU A 42 -18.06 -16.26 -4.50
C LEU A 42 -17.37 -16.86 -5.73
N GLU A 43 -16.62 -16.06 -6.46
CA GLU A 43 -15.82 -16.49 -7.61
C GLU A 43 -14.78 -17.54 -7.20
N ARG A 44 -14.01 -17.28 -6.13
CA ARG A 44 -12.96 -18.20 -5.66
C ARG A 44 -13.54 -19.50 -5.12
N MET A 45 -14.58 -19.44 -4.31
CA MET A 45 -15.27 -20.65 -3.81
C MET A 45 -15.82 -21.49 -4.97
N GLY A 46 -16.36 -20.84 -6.02
CA GLY A 46 -16.81 -21.50 -7.23
C GLY A 46 -15.69 -22.19 -7.97
N ALA A 47 -14.61 -21.49 -8.24
CA ALA A 47 -13.45 -22.04 -8.93
C ALA A 47 -12.79 -23.21 -8.20
N LEU A 48 -12.81 -23.18 -6.86
CA LEU A 48 -12.22 -24.22 -6.00
C LEU A 48 -13.19 -25.32 -5.58
N GLY A 49 -14.48 -25.20 -5.92
CA GLY A 49 -15.52 -26.17 -5.54
C GLY A 49 -15.69 -26.33 -4.03
N CYS A 50 -15.54 -25.26 -3.26
CA CYS A 50 -15.59 -25.32 -1.81
C CYS A 50 -16.58 -24.29 -1.21
N ASN A 51 -16.98 -24.52 0.04
CA ASN A 51 -17.75 -23.55 0.84
C ASN A 51 -16.80 -22.58 1.58
N LEU A 52 -17.38 -21.59 2.28
CA LEU A 52 -16.60 -20.59 3.03
C LEU A 52 -15.61 -21.23 4.01
N THR A 53 -16.02 -22.26 4.76
CA THR A 53 -15.13 -22.96 5.72
C THR A 53 -13.92 -23.58 5.02
N GLY A 54 -14.13 -24.21 3.86
CA GLY A 54 -13.06 -24.77 3.04
C GLY A 54 -12.15 -23.70 2.50
N TYR A 55 -12.73 -22.58 2.06
CA TYR A 55 -11.96 -21.45 1.54
C TYR A 55 -11.09 -20.76 2.62
N LEU A 56 -11.64 -20.50 3.80
CA LEU A 56 -10.87 -19.91 4.91
C LEU A 56 -9.70 -20.80 5.37
N ARG A 57 -9.87 -22.13 5.31
CA ARG A 57 -8.77 -23.07 5.52
C ARG A 57 -7.71 -22.97 4.41
N ARG A 58 -8.16 -22.85 3.16
CA ARG A 58 -7.28 -22.73 2.01
C ARG A 58 -6.42 -21.49 2.09
N ILE A 59 -6.98 -20.33 2.44
CA ILE A 59 -6.23 -19.08 2.66
C ILE A 59 -5.06 -19.31 3.63
N ARG A 60 -5.27 -20.04 4.73
CA ARG A 60 -4.20 -20.29 5.73
C ARG A 60 -3.13 -21.28 5.27
N SER A 61 -3.43 -22.16 4.34
CA SER A 61 -2.53 -23.23 3.90
C SER A 61 -1.86 -23.00 2.56
N ASP A 62 -2.34 -22.01 1.79
CA ASP A 62 -1.85 -21.70 0.45
C ASP A 62 -1.42 -20.23 0.38
N PRO A 63 -0.09 -19.94 0.38
CA PRO A 63 0.42 -18.58 0.32
C PRO A 63 -0.08 -17.78 -0.88
N ALA A 64 -0.22 -18.43 -2.04
CA ALA A 64 -0.70 -17.74 -3.24
C ALA A 64 -2.18 -17.34 -3.13
N GLU A 65 -3.00 -18.15 -2.44
CA GLU A 65 -4.38 -17.80 -2.17
C GLU A 65 -4.50 -16.74 -1.09
N TYR A 66 -3.61 -16.77 -0.10
CA TYR A 66 -3.49 -15.72 0.91
C TYR A 66 -3.16 -14.37 0.27
N ASP A 67 -2.16 -14.33 -0.62
CA ASP A 67 -1.76 -13.10 -1.32
C ASP A 67 -2.92 -12.51 -2.16
N ARG A 68 -3.67 -13.35 -2.88
CA ARG A 68 -4.89 -12.91 -3.61
C ARG A 68 -5.97 -12.36 -2.69
N PHE A 69 -6.15 -13.00 -1.55
CA PHE A 69 -7.11 -12.55 -0.55
C PHE A 69 -6.73 -11.19 0.03
N ILE A 70 -5.46 -11.01 0.41
CA ILE A 70 -4.93 -9.74 0.92
C ILE A 70 -5.09 -8.62 -0.12
N ASP A 71 -4.81 -8.90 -1.40
CA ASP A 71 -4.95 -7.92 -2.49
C ASP A 71 -6.38 -7.35 -2.59
N VAL A 72 -7.38 -8.15 -2.28
CA VAL A 72 -8.79 -7.75 -2.36
C VAL A 72 -9.31 -7.10 -1.08
N VAL A 73 -8.82 -7.52 0.10
CA VAL A 73 -9.29 -6.95 1.37
C VAL A 73 -8.61 -5.65 1.74
N THR A 74 -7.42 -5.37 1.18
CA THR A 74 -6.70 -4.11 1.39
C THR A 74 -7.20 -3.02 0.44
N ILE A 75 -7.13 -1.76 0.90
CA ILE A 75 -7.33 -0.58 0.06
C ILE A 75 -5.96 0.02 -0.17
N ASN A 76 -5.46 -0.11 -1.41
CA ASN A 76 -4.11 0.33 -1.77
C ASN A 76 -4.12 1.71 -2.45
N GLU A 77 -5.00 2.62 -1.99
CA GLU A 77 -5.05 3.98 -2.51
C GLU A 77 -3.90 4.82 -1.97
N THR A 78 -3.00 5.22 -2.85
CA THR A 78 -1.86 6.05 -2.52
C THR A 78 -1.52 6.99 -3.69
N TYR A 79 -0.83 8.09 -3.39
CA TYR A 79 -0.27 9.04 -4.35
C TYR A 79 0.83 9.86 -3.67
N PHE A 80 1.71 10.48 -4.47
CA PHE A 80 2.83 11.25 -3.95
C PHE A 80 2.36 12.42 -3.07
N PHE A 81 3.00 12.55 -1.90
CA PHE A 81 2.72 13.58 -0.89
C PHE A 81 1.26 13.63 -0.44
N ARG A 82 0.60 12.46 -0.42
CA ARG A 82 -0.75 12.32 0.17
C ARG A 82 -0.74 12.89 1.58
N GLU A 83 -1.85 13.57 1.97
CA GLU A 83 -1.92 14.29 3.25
C GLU A 83 -0.82 15.38 3.33
N GLU A 84 -0.80 16.26 2.36
CA GLU A 84 0.18 17.35 2.18
C GLU A 84 0.51 18.09 3.49
N ARG A 85 -0.44 18.18 4.42
CA ARG A 85 -0.24 18.83 5.72
C ARG A 85 0.82 18.12 6.55
N HIS A 86 0.89 16.80 6.50
CA HIS A 86 1.90 16.02 7.23
C HIS A 86 3.30 16.33 6.71
N PHE A 87 3.46 16.34 5.40
CA PHE A 87 4.72 16.75 4.77
C PHE A 87 5.08 18.20 5.07
N GLY A 88 4.07 19.09 5.15
CA GLY A 88 4.27 20.46 5.60
C GLY A 88 4.82 20.58 7.03
N VAL A 89 4.38 19.72 7.94
CA VAL A 89 4.93 19.64 9.31
C VAL A 89 6.36 19.11 9.29
N LEU A 90 6.65 18.08 8.50
CA LEU A 90 8.02 17.58 8.34
C LEU A 90 8.94 18.69 7.85
N ALA A 91 8.55 19.40 6.79
CA ALA A 91 9.34 20.49 6.21
C ALA A 91 9.59 21.66 7.17
N SER A 92 8.55 22.07 7.94
CA SER A 92 8.61 23.29 8.75
C SER A 92 9.08 23.08 10.19
N ARG A 93 8.92 21.88 10.73
CA ARG A 93 9.18 21.61 12.16
C ARG A 93 10.17 20.48 12.40
N PHE A 94 10.12 19.41 11.61
CA PHE A 94 10.99 18.25 11.85
C PHE A 94 12.39 18.50 11.30
N PHE A 95 12.54 18.67 10.00
CA PHE A 95 13.86 18.82 9.36
C PHE A 95 14.68 20.01 9.88
N PRO A 96 14.11 21.24 10.08
CA PRO A 96 14.89 22.37 10.60
C PRO A 96 15.37 22.21 12.05
N ASN A 97 14.74 21.32 12.81
CA ASN A 97 15.07 21.09 14.21
C ASN A 97 15.77 19.75 14.46
N LEU A 98 16.22 19.08 13.41
CA LEU A 98 16.98 17.85 13.56
C LEU A 98 18.33 18.15 14.25
N PRO A 99 18.63 17.49 15.38
CA PRO A 99 19.94 17.60 16.00
C PRO A 99 21.00 17.01 15.08
N ASP A 100 22.22 17.53 15.12
CA ASP A 100 23.36 16.89 14.47
C ASP A 100 23.59 15.48 15.02
N GLY A 101 24.05 14.55 14.17
CA GLY A 101 24.39 13.23 14.63
C GLY A 101 24.07 12.09 13.67
N ASP A 102 23.55 11.01 14.22
CA ASP A 102 23.35 9.71 13.56
C ASP A 102 22.47 9.75 12.32
N PRO A 103 22.55 8.73 11.45
CA PRO A 103 21.63 8.58 10.32
C PRO A 103 20.17 8.62 10.76
N ILE A 104 19.32 9.20 9.93
CA ILE A 104 17.87 9.26 10.19
C ILE A 104 17.20 8.05 9.57
N TRP A 105 16.29 7.47 10.31
CA TRP A 105 15.43 6.39 9.83
C TRP A 105 13.98 6.86 9.77
N PHE A 106 13.38 6.68 8.60
CA PHE A 106 11.95 6.84 8.38
C PHE A 106 11.31 5.47 8.23
N TRP A 107 10.09 5.34 8.70
CA TRP A 107 9.31 4.14 8.48
C TRP A 107 7.96 4.51 7.85
N SER A 108 7.76 4.08 6.60
CA SER A 108 6.47 4.12 5.92
C SER A 108 5.76 2.79 6.17
N ALA A 109 4.85 2.79 7.14
CA ALA A 109 4.06 1.63 7.53
C ALA A 109 2.76 1.59 6.72
N ALA A 110 2.47 0.47 6.03
CA ALA A 110 1.42 0.34 5.02
C ALA A 110 1.67 1.25 3.80
N CYS A 111 2.87 1.12 3.22
CA CYS A 111 3.36 1.99 2.15
C CYS A 111 2.65 1.80 0.79
N ALA A 112 1.77 0.82 0.64
CA ALA A 112 1.11 0.44 -0.60
C ALA A 112 2.12 0.31 -1.77
N THR A 113 1.93 1.03 -2.86
CA THR A 113 2.83 1.04 -4.03
C THR A 113 4.02 2.00 -3.89
N GLY A 114 4.28 2.50 -2.68
CA GLY A 114 5.53 3.15 -2.29
C GLY A 114 5.56 4.66 -2.43
N GLU A 115 4.49 5.32 -2.88
CA GLU A 115 4.49 6.77 -3.10
C GLU A 115 4.80 7.56 -1.83
N GLU A 116 4.35 7.10 -0.64
CA GLU A 116 4.70 7.75 0.62
C GLU A 116 6.18 7.58 0.93
N ALA A 117 6.73 6.37 0.78
CA ALA A 117 8.14 6.10 1.03
C ALA A 117 9.05 6.93 0.13
N VAL A 118 8.71 7.02 -1.16
CA VAL A 118 9.43 7.86 -2.14
C VAL A 118 9.29 9.34 -1.80
N SER A 119 8.11 9.81 -1.39
CA SER A 119 7.89 11.20 -0.97
C SER A 119 8.75 11.57 0.24
N LEU A 120 8.85 10.66 1.23
CA LEU A 120 9.72 10.83 2.39
C LEU A 120 11.19 10.87 1.98
N ALA A 121 11.63 9.97 1.09
CA ALA A 121 12.99 9.91 0.60
C ALA A 121 13.37 11.17 -0.18
N ALA A 122 12.53 11.61 -1.12
CA ALA A 122 12.77 12.83 -1.89
C ALA A 122 12.86 14.08 -1.00
N MET A 123 11.96 14.20 0.00
CA MET A 123 12.02 15.30 0.97
C MET A 123 13.29 15.24 1.83
N ALA A 124 13.67 14.06 2.32
CA ALA A 124 14.89 13.89 3.11
C ALA A 124 16.13 14.22 2.28
N ALA A 125 16.20 13.77 1.02
CA ALA A 125 17.29 14.08 0.11
C ALA A 125 17.46 15.58 -0.10
N ASP A 126 16.36 16.33 -0.27
CA ASP A 126 16.42 17.79 -0.44
C ASP A 126 16.86 18.51 0.83
N PHE A 127 16.25 18.19 1.99
CA PHE A 127 16.58 18.88 3.25
C PHE A 127 17.96 18.55 3.81
N LEU A 128 18.50 17.36 3.51
CA LEU A 128 19.79 16.90 4.04
C LEU A 128 20.94 17.09 3.05
N LYS A 129 20.65 17.59 1.83
CA LYS A 129 21.71 17.90 0.84
C LYS A 129 22.67 18.94 1.40
N GLY A 130 23.95 18.67 1.24
CA GLY A 130 25.02 19.56 1.70
C GLY A 130 25.48 19.38 3.15
N GLY A 131 24.70 18.67 3.99
CA GLY A 131 25.06 18.35 5.38
C GLY A 131 25.82 17.03 5.58
N GLY A 132 25.93 16.20 4.54
CA GLY A 132 26.60 14.89 4.62
C GLY A 132 25.88 13.85 5.51
N ARG A 133 24.70 14.20 6.03
CA ARG A 133 23.92 13.30 6.88
C ARG A 133 23.21 12.25 6.04
N ARG A 134 23.34 10.99 6.45
CA ARG A 134 22.68 9.86 5.81
C ARG A 134 21.24 9.66 6.33
N PHE A 135 20.39 9.14 5.48
CA PHE A 135 19.05 8.70 5.87
C PHE A 135 18.72 7.34 5.22
N SER A 136 17.70 6.70 5.73
CA SER A 136 17.11 5.48 5.16
C SER A 136 15.61 5.50 5.35
N VAL A 137 14.87 4.94 4.40
CA VAL A 137 13.42 4.75 4.49
C VAL A 137 13.12 3.27 4.48
N LEU A 138 12.53 2.76 5.58
CA LEU A 138 11.96 1.43 5.63
C LEU A 138 10.51 1.51 5.16
N ALA A 139 10.17 0.78 4.12
CA ALA A 139 8.82 0.68 3.59
C ALA A 139 8.27 -0.73 3.79
N THR A 140 7.11 -0.85 4.43
CA THR A 140 6.47 -2.13 4.72
C THR A 140 5.00 -2.10 4.35
N ASP A 141 4.50 -3.22 3.82
CA ASP A 141 3.07 -3.42 3.56
C ASP A 141 2.72 -4.90 3.71
N VAL A 142 1.48 -5.20 4.07
CA VAL A 142 0.95 -6.56 4.11
C VAL A 142 0.67 -7.09 2.71
N ASN A 143 0.39 -6.20 1.76
CA ASN A 143 0.10 -6.53 0.38
C ASN A 143 1.41 -6.70 -0.43
N ARG A 144 1.79 -7.95 -0.69
CA ARG A 144 3.01 -8.28 -1.45
C ARG A 144 3.00 -7.75 -2.87
N ARG A 145 1.83 -7.76 -3.53
CA ARG A 145 1.68 -7.23 -4.88
C ARG A 145 1.97 -5.73 -4.93
N SER A 146 1.50 -4.98 -3.94
CA SER A 146 1.86 -3.56 -3.80
C SER A 146 3.36 -3.35 -3.68
N LEU A 147 4.05 -4.17 -2.87
CA LEU A 147 5.51 -4.11 -2.76
C LEU A 147 6.25 -4.51 -4.04
N GLU A 148 5.69 -5.41 -4.84
CA GLU A 148 6.24 -5.77 -6.16
C GLU A 148 6.14 -4.58 -7.12
N ILE A 149 4.99 -3.89 -7.18
CA ILE A 149 4.81 -2.66 -7.96
C ILE A 149 5.78 -1.57 -7.48
N PHE A 150 5.95 -1.41 -6.18
CA PHE A 150 6.92 -0.47 -5.62
C PHE A 150 8.35 -0.79 -6.08
N ARG A 151 8.76 -2.06 -6.09
CA ARG A 151 10.09 -2.48 -6.57
C ARG A 151 10.30 -2.22 -8.06
N GLU A 152 9.24 -2.27 -8.86
CA GLU A 152 9.30 -1.89 -10.27
C GLU A 152 9.57 -0.38 -10.43
N GLY A 153 9.16 0.44 -9.46
CA GLY A 153 9.40 1.86 -9.40
C GLY A 153 8.78 2.65 -10.56
N VAL A 154 7.67 2.18 -11.14
CA VAL A 154 7.02 2.82 -12.29
C VAL A 154 5.67 3.39 -11.89
N TYR A 155 5.56 4.71 -11.92
CA TYR A 155 4.39 5.45 -11.48
C TYR A 155 3.62 6.07 -12.63
N SER A 156 2.29 5.98 -12.58
CA SER A 156 1.39 6.60 -13.56
C SER A 156 1.07 8.04 -13.19
N ALA A 157 0.46 8.78 -14.12
CA ALA A 157 -0.03 10.13 -13.86
C ALA A 157 -0.99 10.23 -12.66
N ASN A 158 -1.69 9.13 -12.31
CA ASN A 158 -2.59 9.08 -11.16
C ASN A 158 -1.87 9.17 -9.81
N ALA A 159 -0.56 8.90 -9.77
CA ALA A 159 0.26 9.11 -8.58
C ALA A 159 0.56 10.59 -8.29
N PHE A 160 0.29 11.49 -9.27
CA PHE A 160 0.54 12.93 -9.16
C PHE A 160 -0.79 13.68 -9.06
N ARG A 161 -1.36 13.78 -7.86
CA ARG A 161 -2.62 14.47 -7.63
C ARG A 161 -2.41 15.92 -7.21
N ARG A 162 -3.50 16.73 -7.19
CA ARG A 162 -3.45 18.13 -6.73
C ARG A 162 -3.02 18.27 -5.27
N ASP A 163 -3.48 17.37 -4.42
CA ASP A 163 -3.01 17.25 -3.06
C ASP A 163 -1.53 16.83 -3.09
N GLY A 164 -0.67 17.53 -2.37
CA GLY A 164 0.76 17.34 -2.42
C GLY A 164 1.51 18.04 -3.56
N ALA A 165 0.81 18.71 -4.48
CA ALA A 165 1.41 19.30 -5.68
C ALA A 165 2.55 20.29 -5.39
N ARG A 166 2.52 21.01 -4.28
CA ARG A 166 3.59 21.94 -3.88
C ARG A 166 4.94 21.27 -3.63
N PHE A 167 4.93 19.96 -3.39
CA PHE A 167 6.15 19.17 -3.13
C PHE A 167 6.58 18.35 -4.34
N HIS A 168 5.78 18.28 -5.42
CA HIS A 168 6.11 17.43 -6.58
C HIS A 168 7.47 17.78 -7.22
N HIS A 169 7.91 19.03 -7.13
CA HIS A 169 9.24 19.44 -7.61
C HIS A 169 10.39 18.68 -6.93
N LEU A 170 10.18 18.14 -5.74
CA LEU A 170 11.18 17.30 -5.04
C LEU A 170 11.37 15.94 -5.71
N LEU A 171 10.41 15.49 -6.51
CA LEU A 171 10.49 14.21 -7.23
C LEU A 171 11.24 14.34 -8.57
N ASP A 172 11.30 15.54 -9.15
CA ASP A 172 11.86 15.74 -10.50
C ASP A 172 13.30 15.24 -10.64
N PRO A 173 14.21 15.38 -9.65
CA PRO A 173 15.56 14.82 -9.72
C PRO A 173 15.60 13.28 -9.68
N HIS A 174 14.51 12.63 -9.26
CA HIS A 174 14.46 11.21 -8.94
C HIS A 174 13.53 10.40 -9.83
N LEU A 175 12.86 11.04 -10.78
CA LEU A 175 11.93 10.38 -11.69
C LEU A 175 12.30 10.65 -13.14
N GLU A 176 12.53 9.59 -13.89
CA GLU A 176 12.85 9.64 -15.31
C GLU A 176 11.60 9.52 -16.18
N GLY A 177 11.59 10.22 -17.32
CA GLY A 177 10.57 10.15 -18.35
C GLY A 177 9.53 11.26 -18.25
N ASP A 178 9.12 11.77 -19.43
CA ASP A 178 8.12 12.86 -19.58
C ASP A 178 6.72 12.35 -19.98
N GLY A 179 6.56 11.01 -20.01
CA GLY A 179 5.35 10.35 -20.46
C GLY A 179 4.29 10.14 -19.36
N PRO A 180 3.21 9.42 -19.68
CA PRO A 180 2.17 9.07 -18.71
C PRO A 180 2.64 8.11 -17.62
N ARG A 181 3.85 7.59 -17.74
CA ARG A 181 4.53 6.76 -16.73
C ARG A 181 5.94 7.29 -16.51
N ARG A 182 6.30 7.47 -15.25
CA ARG A 182 7.65 7.91 -14.84
C ARG A 182 8.29 6.80 -14.01
N ARG A 183 9.59 6.60 -14.19
CA ARG A 183 10.36 5.60 -13.46
C ARG A 183 11.19 6.26 -12.37
N LEU A 184 11.19 5.65 -11.19
CA LEU A 184 12.07 6.05 -10.08
C LEU A 184 13.53 5.75 -10.43
N ASP A 185 14.39 6.72 -10.26
CA ASP A 185 15.85 6.54 -10.35
C ASP A 185 16.33 5.69 -9.15
N ALA A 186 17.23 4.77 -9.42
CA ALA A 186 17.84 3.91 -8.40
C ALA A 186 18.73 4.66 -7.39
N SER A 187 18.97 5.96 -7.59
CA SER A 187 19.76 6.80 -6.67
C SER A 187 18.99 7.28 -5.43
N LEU A 188 17.66 7.16 -5.41
CA LEU A 188 16.82 7.49 -4.28
C LEU A 188 16.53 6.25 -3.44
#